data_d72d0cf7c2229172fde839111aaf44e4
#
_entry.id   d72d0cf7c2229172fde839111aaf44e4
#
_cell.length_a   1.000
_cell.length_b   1.000
_cell.length_c   1.000
_cell.angle_alpha   90.00
_cell.angle_beta   90.00
_cell.angle_gamma   90.00
#
_symmetry.space_group_name_H-M   'P 1'
#
loop_
_entity.id
_entity.type
_entity.pdbx_description
1 polymer ?
#
loop_
_entity_poly.entity_id
_entity_poly.type
_entity_poly.pdbx_seq_one_letter_code
_entity_poly.pdbx_strand_id
1 'polypeptide(L)'
;VLDYKNKRKEYRMKNKIKLIVASAVCVVGIGYNFVVAGTNGLDLWMSGNNNNKLVEIQNQKHSYKKSGDVEVAFFSNSSFRVTSPKGITVLVDPWRNDPSGAWGLWYRMDFPKVDVDIVMSTHAHFDHDAIGAVDSHMILDRMAGEFSFGDVKITGIADKHQCLAPGVIPWTDAVKQFEGREVICGGSPDVNYRHLDNSMYLIETGGMKFLMWGDNRPNPSKKALSMIGDVDVVFVPVDGSKHILDYNQADQVVSMVKANIAIPHHYLVKETTFVTSTLFPALEWAQTHENTLLDAATVTINKSVLKGKDGHVYYFGSNQLGSIGSKN
;
A
#
# COMPACT_ATOMS: atom_id res chain seq x y z
N VAL A 1 27.07 62.45 -24.38
CA VAL A 1 25.66 61.99 -24.44
C VAL A 1 25.45 61.06 -25.65
N LEU A 2 26.07 61.30 -26.78
CA LEU A 2 25.96 60.47 -27.98
C LEU A 2 26.66 59.07 -27.83
N ASP A 3 27.79 59.04 -27.14
CA ASP A 3 28.57 57.80 -26.95
C ASP A 3 27.87 56.79 -26.06
N TYR A 4 27.14 57.28 -25.05
CA TYR A 4 26.36 56.39 -24.15
C TYR A 4 25.17 55.75 -24.81
N LYS A 5 24.50 56.45 -25.75
CA LYS A 5 23.37 55.89 -26.51
C LYS A 5 23.79 54.81 -27.50
N ASN A 6 24.99 54.97 -28.12
CA ASN A 6 25.51 53.97 -29.04
C ASN A 6 25.94 52.68 -28.33
N LYS A 7 26.65 52.80 -27.20
CA LYS A 7 27.02 51.63 -26.37
C LYS A 7 25.78 50.86 -25.85
N ARG A 8 24.71 51.56 -25.49
CA ARG A 8 23.45 50.92 -25.05
C ARG A 8 22.69 50.21 -26.19
N LYS A 9 22.79 50.73 -27.42
CA LYS A 9 22.21 50.07 -28.59
C LYS A 9 22.99 48.81 -28.97
N GLU A 10 24.31 48.85 -28.90
CA GLU A 10 25.17 47.70 -29.18
C GLU A 10 25.03 46.60 -28.13
N TYR A 11 24.93 46.95 -26.85
CA TYR A 11 24.67 46.00 -25.77
C TYR A 11 23.29 45.35 -25.90
N ARG A 12 22.26 46.11 -26.28
CA ARG A 12 20.92 45.57 -26.56
C ARG A 12 20.87 44.64 -27.77
N MET A 13 21.62 44.93 -28.81
CA MET A 13 21.72 44.07 -30.00
C MET A 13 22.49 42.78 -29.69
N LYS A 14 23.60 42.82 -28.98
CA LYS A 14 24.37 41.64 -28.56
C LYS A 14 23.54 40.72 -27.64
N ASN A 15 22.74 41.27 -26.75
CA ASN A 15 21.87 40.49 -25.88
C ASN A 15 20.65 39.90 -26.62
N LYS A 16 20.09 40.61 -27.62
CA LYS A 16 19.03 40.05 -28.48
C LYS A 16 19.57 38.90 -29.35
N ILE A 17 20.78 39.02 -29.87
CA ILE A 17 21.41 37.94 -30.66
C ILE A 17 21.74 36.75 -29.75
N LYS A 18 22.24 36.97 -28.53
CA LYS A 18 22.46 35.89 -27.57
C LYS A 18 21.14 35.18 -27.17
N LEU A 19 20.05 35.93 -27.01
CA LEU A 19 18.75 35.39 -26.67
C LEU A 19 18.15 34.56 -27.85
N ILE A 20 18.32 35.05 -29.07
CA ILE A 20 17.86 34.34 -30.27
C ILE A 20 18.68 33.07 -30.50
N VAL A 21 19.99 33.10 -30.27
CA VAL A 21 20.87 31.92 -30.41
C VAL A 21 20.55 30.90 -29.32
N ALA A 22 20.33 31.34 -28.07
CA ALA A 22 19.94 30.45 -26.98
C ALA A 22 18.56 29.81 -27.24
N SER A 23 17.61 30.58 -27.74
CA SER A 23 16.27 30.07 -28.09
C SER A 23 16.33 29.11 -29.30
N ALA A 24 17.16 29.41 -30.31
CA ALA A 24 17.33 28.53 -31.46
C ALA A 24 18.05 27.22 -31.10
N VAL A 25 19.04 27.27 -30.21
CA VAL A 25 19.74 26.06 -29.73
C VAL A 25 18.85 25.22 -28.87
N CYS A 26 17.99 25.80 -28.04
CA CYS A 26 16.97 25.03 -27.28
C CYS A 26 15.94 24.36 -28.21
N VAL A 27 15.47 25.07 -29.23
CA VAL A 27 14.48 24.50 -30.19
C VAL A 27 15.11 23.39 -31.03
N VAL A 28 16.36 23.55 -31.48
CA VAL A 28 17.06 22.51 -32.24
C VAL A 28 17.46 21.35 -31.35
N GLY A 29 17.86 21.60 -30.11
CA GLY A 29 18.17 20.55 -29.13
C GLY A 29 16.94 19.70 -28.78
N ILE A 30 15.80 20.34 -28.55
CA ILE A 30 14.53 19.66 -28.27
C ILE A 30 14.06 18.87 -29.51
N GLY A 31 14.16 19.47 -30.70
CA GLY A 31 13.80 18.79 -31.95
C GLY A 31 14.68 17.58 -32.24
N TYR A 32 16.00 17.67 -31.96
CA TYR A 32 16.92 16.56 -32.19
C TYR A 32 16.70 15.40 -31.21
N ASN A 33 16.45 15.70 -29.92
CA ASN A 33 16.09 14.69 -28.94
C ASN A 33 14.74 14.04 -29.25
N PHE A 34 13.81 14.80 -29.83
CA PHE A 34 12.53 14.29 -30.26
C PHE A 34 12.65 13.27 -31.40
N VAL A 35 13.58 13.51 -32.34
CA VAL A 35 13.79 12.60 -33.50
C VAL A 35 14.63 11.37 -33.13
N VAL A 36 15.57 11.50 -32.18
CA VAL A 36 16.50 10.42 -31.81
C VAL A 36 15.95 9.55 -30.68
N ALA A 37 15.25 10.14 -29.71
CA ALA A 37 14.71 9.44 -28.54
C ALA A 37 13.21 9.05 -28.70
N GLY A 38 12.60 9.30 -29.86
CA GLY A 38 11.15 9.22 -30.02
C GLY A 38 10.45 10.30 -29.18
N THR A 39 9.26 10.06 -28.76
CA THR A 39 8.48 11.00 -27.93
C THR A 39 8.92 11.01 -26.46
N ASN A 40 9.74 10.05 -26.05
CA ASN A 40 10.05 9.78 -24.64
C ASN A 40 10.65 11.00 -23.90
N GLY A 41 11.53 11.76 -24.54
CA GLY A 41 12.16 12.91 -23.87
C GLY A 41 11.17 14.06 -23.62
N LEU A 42 10.26 14.29 -24.53
CA LEU A 42 9.22 15.31 -24.38
C LEU A 42 8.15 14.87 -23.39
N ASP A 43 7.76 13.62 -23.42
CA ASP A 43 6.78 13.03 -22.51
C ASP A 43 7.28 13.11 -21.06
N LEU A 44 8.56 12.79 -20.81
CA LEU A 44 9.19 12.93 -19.50
C LEU A 44 9.23 14.37 -19.01
N TRP A 45 9.43 15.35 -19.91
CA TRP A 45 9.54 16.75 -19.56
C TRP A 45 8.17 17.45 -19.44
N MET A 46 7.23 17.16 -20.35
CA MET A 46 5.94 17.86 -20.45
C MET A 46 4.85 17.22 -19.58
N SER A 47 4.81 15.91 -19.48
CA SER A 47 3.76 15.19 -18.76
C SER A 47 4.28 14.00 -17.95
N GLY A 48 5.48 13.48 -18.26
CA GLY A 48 5.99 12.24 -17.74
C GLY A 48 5.10 11.03 -18.07
N ASN A 49 5.67 9.85 -18.19
CA ASN A 49 4.89 8.63 -18.44
C ASN A 49 3.87 8.37 -17.32
N ASN A 50 4.25 8.68 -16.08
CA ASN A 50 3.38 8.51 -14.93
C ASN A 50 2.14 9.40 -15.00
N ASN A 51 2.31 10.69 -15.40
CA ASN A 51 1.17 11.61 -15.52
C ASN A 51 0.19 11.17 -16.61
N ASN A 52 0.68 10.64 -17.71
CA ASN A 52 -0.18 10.14 -18.79
C ASN A 52 -1.06 9.00 -18.29
N LYS A 53 -0.49 8.05 -17.55
CA LYS A 53 -1.24 6.92 -17.00
C LYS A 53 -2.27 7.36 -15.96
N LEU A 54 -1.93 8.34 -15.11
CA LEU A 54 -2.90 8.94 -14.18
C LEU A 54 -4.06 9.60 -14.90
N VAL A 55 -3.79 10.34 -15.98
CA VAL A 55 -4.84 10.96 -16.82
C VAL A 55 -5.71 9.89 -17.48
N GLU A 56 -5.12 8.82 -17.98
CA GLU A 56 -5.87 7.68 -18.54
C GLU A 56 -6.77 7.04 -17.48
N ILE A 57 -6.26 6.80 -16.26
CA ILE A 57 -7.03 6.26 -15.15
C ILE A 57 -8.20 7.19 -14.80
N GLN A 58 -7.97 8.50 -14.70
CA GLN A 58 -9.02 9.49 -14.39
C GLN A 58 -10.07 9.60 -15.48
N ASN A 59 -9.66 9.47 -16.74
CA ASN A 59 -10.57 9.57 -17.90
C ASN A 59 -11.32 8.26 -18.19
N GLN A 60 -10.93 7.16 -17.58
CA GLN A 60 -11.72 5.94 -17.66
C GLN A 60 -13.09 6.22 -17.07
N LYS A 61 -14.13 6.13 -17.90
CA LYS A 61 -15.51 6.22 -17.44
C LYS A 61 -15.69 5.19 -16.31
N HIS A 62 -16.19 5.64 -15.16
CA HIS A 62 -16.47 4.80 -14.00
C HIS A 62 -17.56 3.78 -14.32
N SER A 63 -17.30 2.84 -15.19
CA SER A 63 -18.11 1.67 -15.38
C SER A 63 -17.54 0.57 -14.49
N TYR A 64 -17.93 0.57 -13.21
CA TYR A 64 -17.71 -0.58 -12.37
C TYR A 64 -18.26 -1.80 -13.10
N LYS A 65 -17.40 -2.71 -13.51
CA LYS A 65 -17.90 -4.03 -13.87
C LYS A 65 -18.56 -4.58 -12.60
N LYS A 66 -19.87 -4.86 -12.68
CA LYS A 66 -20.62 -5.40 -11.54
C LYS A 66 -20.10 -6.76 -11.08
N SER A 67 -19.23 -7.37 -11.84
CA SER A 67 -18.53 -8.61 -11.51
C SER A 67 -17.27 -8.71 -12.38
N GLY A 68 -16.23 -9.30 -11.84
CA GLY A 68 -14.98 -9.55 -12.53
C GLY A 68 -13.98 -10.24 -11.62
N ASP A 69 -13.00 -10.86 -12.21
CA ASP A 69 -11.92 -11.51 -11.50
C ASP A 69 -10.98 -10.45 -10.91
N VAL A 70 -10.65 -10.62 -9.65
CA VAL A 70 -9.66 -9.81 -8.93
C VAL A 70 -8.53 -10.72 -8.52
N GLU A 71 -7.30 -10.38 -8.90
CA GLU A 71 -6.13 -11.10 -8.43
C GLU A 71 -5.63 -10.49 -7.13
N VAL A 72 -5.35 -11.32 -6.15
CA VAL A 72 -4.64 -10.98 -4.91
C VAL A 72 -3.30 -11.67 -4.92
N ALA A 73 -2.23 -10.91 -4.81
CA ALA A 73 -0.86 -11.39 -4.74
C ALA A 73 -0.23 -11.05 -3.38
N PHE A 74 0.50 -11.99 -2.78
CA PHE A 74 1.14 -11.84 -1.48
C PHE A 74 2.64 -11.60 -1.63
N PHE A 75 3.16 -10.61 -0.88
CA PHE A 75 4.57 -10.22 -0.86
C PHE A 75 5.24 -10.40 0.50
N SER A 76 4.69 -11.25 1.35
CA SER A 76 5.10 -11.43 2.75
C SER A 76 4.64 -10.32 3.70
N ASN A 77 4.68 -10.61 5.00
CA ASN A 77 4.22 -9.75 6.08
C ASN A 77 2.77 -9.30 5.85
N SER A 78 2.56 -8.00 5.71
CA SER A 78 1.24 -7.39 5.46
C SER A 78 1.09 -6.90 4.03
N SER A 79 2.03 -7.23 3.15
CA SER A 79 2.07 -6.68 1.81
C SER A 79 1.28 -7.51 0.80
N PHE A 80 0.27 -6.89 0.20
CA PHE A 80 -0.58 -7.49 -0.84
C PHE A 80 -0.76 -6.54 -2.01
N ARG A 81 -0.80 -7.13 -3.23
CA ARG A 81 -1.25 -6.42 -4.42
C ARG A 81 -2.64 -6.92 -4.81
N VAL A 82 -3.57 -5.99 -4.96
CA VAL A 82 -4.90 -6.24 -5.53
C VAL A 82 -4.89 -5.73 -6.96
N THR A 83 -5.17 -6.61 -7.93
CA THR A 83 -5.28 -6.26 -9.35
C THR A 83 -6.73 -6.31 -9.78
N SER A 84 -7.25 -5.19 -10.25
CA SER A 84 -8.64 -5.05 -10.68
C SER A 84 -8.92 -5.79 -12.00
N PRO A 85 -10.20 -6.05 -12.36
CA PRO A 85 -10.56 -6.63 -13.65
C PRO A 85 -10.10 -5.83 -14.88
N LYS A 86 -9.78 -4.55 -14.72
CA LYS A 86 -9.23 -3.71 -15.80
C LYS A 86 -7.70 -3.59 -15.74
N GLY A 87 -7.06 -4.27 -14.79
CA GLY A 87 -5.62 -4.32 -14.65
C GLY A 87 -5.02 -3.21 -13.78
N ILE A 88 -5.83 -2.42 -13.05
CA ILE A 88 -5.30 -1.44 -12.09
C ILE A 88 -4.75 -2.19 -10.89
N THR A 89 -3.52 -1.88 -10.52
CA THR A 89 -2.76 -2.52 -9.46
C THR A 89 -2.65 -1.62 -8.24
N VAL A 90 -3.05 -2.15 -7.08
CA VAL A 90 -2.98 -1.48 -5.78
C VAL A 90 -2.14 -2.32 -4.85
N LEU A 91 -0.97 -1.83 -4.47
CA LEU A 91 -0.08 -2.46 -3.48
C LEU A 91 -0.28 -1.81 -2.13
N VAL A 92 -0.43 -2.62 -1.10
CA VAL A 92 -0.60 -2.16 0.29
C VAL A 92 0.57 -2.66 1.12
N ASP A 93 1.05 -1.82 2.02
CA ASP A 93 2.03 -2.11 3.07
C ASP A 93 3.31 -2.81 2.60
N PRO A 94 4.08 -2.24 1.66
CA PRO A 94 5.41 -2.73 1.37
C PRO A 94 6.33 -2.55 2.59
N TRP A 95 7.20 -3.52 2.83
CA TRP A 95 8.03 -3.61 4.03
C TRP A 95 9.52 -3.31 3.75
N ARG A 96 10.25 -2.94 4.78
CA ARG A 96 11.71 -2.74 4.79
C ARG A 96 12.28 -3.04 6.16
N ASN A 97 13.57 -3.13 6.28
CA ASN A 97 14.22 -3.12 7.59
C ASN A 97 14.18 -1.71 8.20
N ASP A 98 14.19 -1.63 9.52
CA ASP A 98 14.29 -0.37 10.23
C ASP A 98 15.60 0.35 9.89
N PRO A 99 15.56 1.55 9.31
CA PRO A 99 16.75 2.29 8.91
C PRO A 99 17.59 2.76 10.10
N SER A 100 17.03 2.87 11.28
CA SER A 100 17.77 3.21 12.49
C SER A 100 18.57 2.02 13.05
N GLY A 101 18.19 0.80 12.70
CA GLY A 101 18.73 -0.43 13.22
C GLY A 101 18.30 -0.75 14.65
N ALA A 102 17.47 0.08 15.29
CA ALA A 102 17.03 -0.11 16.69
C ALA A 102 16.27 -1.42 16.87
N TRP A 103 15.50 -1.84 15.86
CA TRP A 103 14.71 -3.08 15.87
C TRP A 103 15.46 -4.29 15.32
N GLY A 104 16.72 -4.11 14.88
CA GLY A 104 17.51 -5.14 14.23
C GLY A 104 17.03 -5.44 12.80
N LEU A 105 17.43 -6.62 12.29
CA LEU A 105 17.04 -7.06 10.96
C LEU A 105 15.83 -7.99 11.07
N TRP A 106 14.71 -7.57 10.48
CA TRP A 106 13.50 -8.38 10.36
C TRP A 106 13.48 -9.15 9.05
N TYR A 107 13.93 -8.50 7.97
CA TYR A 107 13.87 -9.06 6.61
C TYR A 107 15.26 -9.46 6.11
N ARG A 108 15.31 -10.62 5.45
CA ARG A 108 16.54 -11.21 4.86
C ARG A 108 16.93 -10.56 3.54
N MET A 109 16.02 -9.77 2.98
CA MET A 109 16.14 -9.18 1.65
C MET A 109 15.43 -7.84 1.62
N ASP A 110 15.69 -7.03 0.61
CA ASP A 110 14.91 -5.84 0.31
C ASP A 110 13.54 -6.22 -0.27
N PHE A 111 12.58 -5.31 -0.16
CA PHE A 111 11.30 -5.47 -0.85
C PHE A 111 11.53 -5.66 -2.36
N PRO A 112 10.80 -6.57 -3.01
CA PRO A 112 10.97 -6.80 -4.44
C PRO A 112 10.72 -5.52 -5.26
N LYS A 113 11.47 -5.35 -6.34
CA LYS A 113 11.20 -4.26 -7.29
C LYS A 113 9.91 -4.56 -8.02
N VAL A 114 8.92 -3.73 -7.80
CA VAL A 114 7.60 -3.82 -8.43
C VAL A 114 7.20 -2.46 -8.98
N ASP A 115 6.48 -2.48 -10.08
CA ASP A 115 5.80 -1.32 -10.66
C ASP A 115 4.30 -1.51 -10.47
N VAL A 116 3.62 -0.52 -9.87
CA VAL A 116 2.19 -0.56 -9.60
C VAL A 116 1.54 0.78 -9.89
N ASP A 117 0.24 0.80 -10.09
CA ASP A 117 -0.48 2.06 -10.29
C ASP A 117 -0.57 2.86 -8.99
N ILE A 118 -0.87 2.18 -7.89
CA ILE A 118 -1.10 2.80 -6.59
C ILE A 118 -0.35 2.01 -5.52
N VAL A 119 0.42 2.69 -4.69
CA VAL A 119 0.99 2.13 -3.47
C VAL A 119 0.39 2.82 -2.25
N MET A 120 0.07 2.04 -1.21
CA MET A 120 -0.54 2.52 0.03
C MET A 120 0.22 2.02 1.25
N SER A 121 0.20 2.83 2.32
CA SER A 121 0.65 2.43 3.66
C SER A 121 -0.48 2.66 4.65
N THR A 122 -0.74 1.67 5.51
CA THR A 122 -1.73 1.78 6.59
C THR A 122 -1.20 2.63 7.74
N HIS A 123 0.09 2.53 8.06
CA HIS A 123 0.74 3.27 9.14
C HIS A 123 2.26 3.34 8.95
N ALA A 124 2.94 4.14 9.80
CA ALA A 124 4.35 4.51 9.61
C ALA A 124 5.36 3.57 10.30
N HIS A 125 5.08 2.28 10.40
CA HIS A 125 6.09 1.32 10.83
C HIS A 125 6.89 0.80 9.64
N PHE A 126 8.16 0.47 9.89
CA PHE A 126 9.10 0.08 8.83
C PHE A 126 8.65 -1.17 8.07
N ASP A 127 7.86 -2.02 8.68
CA ASP A 127 7.29 -3.23 8.10
C ASP A 127 5.99 -3.00 7.31
N HIS A 128 5.58 -1.72 7.14
CA HIS A 128 4.40 -1.29 6.37
C HIS A 128 4.64 -0.07 5.45
N ASP A 129 5.77 0.63 5.55
CA ASP A 129 5.93 1.95 4.94
C ASP A 129 7.06 2.07 3.91
N ALA A 130 7.48 0.97 3.30
CA ALA A 130 8.49 1.03 2.23
C ALA A 130 7.93 1.60 0.89
N ILE A 131 6.94 2.49 0.96
CA ILE A 131 6.27 3.09 -0.20
C ILE A 131 7.22 3.82 -1.15
N GLY A 132 8.31 4.39 -0.62
CA GLY A 132 9.36 5.05 -1.42
C GLY A 132 10.28 4.10 -2.19
N ALA A 133 10.22 2.78 -1.91
CA ALA A 133 11.00 1.76 -2.60
C ALA A 133 10.24 1.12 -3.78
N VAL A 134 8.95 1.46 -3.93
CA VAL A 134 8.06 0.93 -4.96
C VAL A 134 7.93 1.94 -6.09
N ASP A 135 8.10 1.51 -7.33
CA ASP A 135 7.80 2.33 -8.48
C ASP A 135 6.28 2.41 -8.66
N SER A 136 5.72 3.62 -8.54
CA SER A 136 4.27 3.79 -8.52
C SER A 136 3.84 5.11 -9.14
N HIS A 137 2.64 5.13 -9.71
CA HIS A 137 2.04 6.35 -10.28
C HIS A 137 1.41 7.23 -9.20
N MET A 138 0.94 6.63 -8.09
CA MET A 138 0.31 7.32 -6.97
C MET A 138 0.68 6.69 -5.64
N ILE A 139 0.88 7.54 -4.64
CA ILE A 139 1.13 7.17 -3.26
C ILE A 139 -0.03 7.65 -2.38
N LEU A 140 -0.66 6.73 -1.64
CA LEU A 140 -1.66 7.04 -0.62
C LEU A 140 -1.10 6.64 0.76
N ASP A 141 -0.29 7.52 1.32
CA ASP A 141 0.35 7.30 2.62
C ASP A 141 -0.59 7.69 3.76
N ARG A 142 -1.17 6.70 4.43
CA ARG A 142 -2.07 6.87 5.60
C ARG A 142 -3.21 7.85 5.33
N MET A 143 -3.79 7.78 4.15
CA MET A 143 -4.82 8.71 3.71
C MET A 143 -6.19 8.31 4.22
N ALA A 144 -6.96 9.29 4.69
CA ALA A 144 -8.39 9.15 4.98
C ALA A 144 -9.20 9.85 3.89
N GLY A 145 -10.32 9.25 3.49
CA GLY A 145 -11.19 9.79 2.45
C GLY A 145 -11.47 8.81 1.32
N GLU A 146 -12.14 9.27 0.28
CA GLU A 146 -12.51 8.45 -0.87
C GLU A 146 -11.71 8.83 -2.11
N PHE A 147 -11.18 7.83 -2.81
CA PHE A 147 -10.39 7.96 -4.02
C PHE A 147 -10.93 6.97 -5.06
N SER A 148 -11.02 7.38 -6.33
CA SER A 148 -11.53 6.53 -7.40
C SER A 148 -10.61 6.56 -8.61
N PHE A 149 -10.23 5.39 -9.10
CA PHE A 149 -9.31 5.21 -10.21
C PHE A 149 -9.84 4.09 -11.12
N GLY A 150 -10.31 4.46 -12.29
CA GLY A 150 -10.85 3.47 -13.23
C GLY A 150 -11.96 2.62 -12.63
N ASP A 151 -11.73 1.33 -12.43
CA ASP A 151 -12.65 0.38 -11.81
C ASP A 151 -12.31 0.06 -10.35
N VAL A 152 -11.48 0.89 -9.71
CA VAL A 152 -11.11 0.78 -8.30
C VAL A 152 -11.63 2.00 -7.55
N LYS A 153 -12.31 1.78 -6.42
CA LYS A 153 -12.57 2.79 -5.41
C LYS A 153 -11.85 2.41 -4.13
N ILE A 154 -11.17 3.36 -3.51
CA ILE A 154 -10.46 3.19 -2.24
C ILE A 154 -11.07 4.14 -1.23
N THR A 155 -11.47 3.60 -0.07
CA THR A 155 -11.88 4.41 1.08
C THR A 155 -10.89 4.20 2.20
N GLY A 156 -10.14 5.25 2.54
CA GLY A 156 -9.27 5.26 3.71
C GLY A 156 -10.05 5.65 4.96
N ILE A 157 -9.94 4.85 6.01
CA ILE A 157 -10.68 5.00 7.26
C ILE A 157 -9.68 5.11 8.41
N ALA A 158 -9.48 6.32 8.92
CA ALA A 158 -8.55 6.55 10.02
C ALA A 158 -9.05 5.97 11.34
N ASP A 159 -8.20 5.22 12.01
CA ASP A 159 -8.41 4.68 13.35
C ASP A 159 -7.06 4.55 14.08
N LYS A 160 -6.92 3.66 15.02
CA LYS A 160 -5.73 3.49 15.87
C LYS A 160 -5.05 2.16 15.63
N HIS A 161 -3.73 2.22 15.60
CA HIS A 161 -2.90 1.04 15.73
C HIS A 161 -3.20 0.30 17.05
N GLN A 162 -3.06 -1.02 17.05
CA GLN A 162 -3.15 -1.83 18.26
C GLN A 162 -2.05 -1.43 19.23
N CYS A 163 -2.47 -1.07 20.43
CA CYS A 163 -1.61 -0.51 21.45
C CYS A 163 -1.24 -1.51 22.54
N LEU A 164 -2.16 -2.42 22.83
CA LEU A 164 -2.00 -3.44 23.85
C LEU A 164 -1.82 -4.79 23.16
N ALA A 165 -0.60 -5.05 22.72
CA ALA A 165 -0.26 -6.33 22.15
C ALA A 165 -0.55 -7.47 23.15
N PRO A 166 -1.27 -8.50 22.77
CA PRO A 166 -1.64 -9.60 23.67
C PRO A 166 -0.48 -10.55 23.97
N GLY A 167 0.66 -10.37 23.33
CA GLY A 167 1.71 -11.36 23.27
C GLY A 167 2.90 -11.14 24.18
N VAL A 168 4.02 -11.70 23.77
CA VAL A 168 5.27 -11.78 24.55
C VAL A 168 5.98 -10.43 24.66
N ILE A 169 5.80 -9.56 23.69
CA ILE A 169 6.41 -8.22 23.66
C ILE A 169 5.30 -7.19 23.76
N PRO A 170 5.14 -6.53 24.91
CA PRO A 170 4.22 -5.41 25.05
C PRO A 170 4.65 -4.29 24.08
N TRP A 171 3.83 -3.98 23.11
CA TRP A 171 4.13 -2.96 22.10
C TRP A 171 4.45 -1.59 22.72
N THR A 172 3.69 -1.20 23.73
CA THR A 172 3.89 0.04 24.48
C THR A 172 5.26 0.14 25.14
N ASP A 173 5.75 -0.95 25.71
CA ASP A 173 7.06 -1.01 26.37
C ASP A 173 8.16 -0.99 25.31
N ALA A 174 7.98 -1.67 24.20
CA ALA A 174 8.91 -1.66 23.10
C ALA A 174 9.06 -0.24 22.49
N VAL A 175 7.98 0.45 22.19
CA VAL A 175 8.04 1.82 21.67
C VAL A 175 8.68 2.78 22.69
N LYS A 176 8.35 2.67 23.96
CA LYS A 176 8.98 3.49 24.99
C LYS A 176 10.48 3.22 25.10
N GLN A 177 10.88 1.96 24.99
CA GLN A 177 12.30 1.57 25.05
C GLN A 177 13.10 2.07 23.85
N PHE A 178 12.58 1.92 22.63
CA PHE A 178 13.33 2.18 21.42
C PHE A 178 13.12 3.59 20.85
N GLU A 179 11.93 4.16 20.99
CA GLU A 179 11.61 5.49 20.47
C GLU A 179 11.61 6.57 21.54
N GLY A 180 11.72 6.20 22.81
CA GLY A 180 11.80 7.14 23.95
C GLY A 180 10.53 7.97 24.18
N ARG A 181 9.42 7.61 23.55
CA ARG A 181 8.14 8.32 23.66
C ARG A 181 7.09 7.47 24.36
N GLU A 182 6.17 8.14 25.03
CA GLU A 182 5.01 7.48 25.61
C GLU A 182 3.95 7.23 24.53
N VAL A 183 3.49 5.99 24.45
CA VAL A 183 2.36 5.62 23.58
C VAL A 183 1.08 5.75 24.38
N ILE A 184 0.20 6.63 23.92
CA ILE A 184 -1.11 6.81 24.56
C ILE A 184 -2.06 5.74 24.06
N CYS A 185 -2.10 4.64 24.82
CA CYS A 185 -3.07 3.57 24.64
C CYS A 185 -4.29 3.84 25.52
N GLY A 186 -5.46 3.75 24.97
CA GLY A 186 -6.68 3.85 25.73
C GLY A 186 -7.49 5.11 25.50
N GLY A 187 -8.61 5.16 26.14
CA GLY A 187 -9.71 6.08 25.86
C GLY A 187 -10.74 5.43 24.95
N SER A 188 -11.98 5.84 25.09
CA SER A 188 -13.04 5.38 24.19
C SER A 188 -12.69 5.71 22.75
N PRO A 189 -12.82 4.77 21.82
CA PRO A 189 -12.62 5.03 20.39
C PRO A 189 -13.48 6.18 19.88
N ASP A 190 -14.59 6.44 20.53
CA ASP A 190 -15.56 7.47 20.13
C ASP A 190 -15.23 8.89 20.62
N VAL A 191 -14.27 9.05 21.53
CA VAL A 191 -13.97 10.36 22.18
C VAL A 191 -12.54 10.86 22.00
N ASN A 192 -11.59 10.06 21.56
CA ASN A 192 -10.20 10.50 21.41
C ASN A 192 -9.69 10.39 19.99
N TYR A 193 -9.96 11.41 19.17
CA TYR A 193 -9.50 11.51 17.78
C TYR A 193 -8.05 12.00 17.63
N ARG A 194 -7.35 12.31 18.73
CA ARG A 194 -6.06 13.00 18.67
C ARG A 194 -4.89 12.11 18.27
N HIS A 195 -5.07 10.80 18.26
CA HIS A 195 -3.98 9.84 18.03
C HIS A 195 -4.42 8.76 17.05
N LEU A 196 -5.03 9.17 15.92
CA LEU A 196 -5.31 8.27 14.83
C LEU A 196 -4.01 8.08 14.05
N ASP A 197 -3.46 6.89 14.09
CA ASP A 197 -2.14 6.55 13.57
C ASP A 197 -2.15 5.32 12.64
N ASN A 198 -3.34 4.76 12.37
CA ASN A 198 -3.55 3.72 11.38
C ASN A 198 -4.72 4.08 10.47
N SER A 199 -4.60 3.76 9.18
CA SER A 199 -5.66 3.88 8.18
C SER A 199 -6.01 2.50 7.65
N MET A 200 -7.21 2.02 7.94
CA MET A 200 -7.76 0.86 7.24
C MET A 200 -8.14 1.27 5.82
N TYR A 201 -7.96 0.38 4.85
CA TYR A 201 -8.35 0.64 3.47
C TYR A 201 -9.39 -0.33 2.98
N LEU A 202 -10.53 0.21 2.56
CA LEU A 202 -11.56 -0.53 1.85
C LEU A 202 -11.36 -0.33 0.35
N ILE A 203 -11.00 -1.40 -0.37
CA ILE A 203 -10.78 -1.42 -1.81
C ILE A 203 -12.01 -2.08 -2.45
N GLU A 204 -12.74 -1.32 -3.27
CA GLU A 204 -13.91 -1.79 -3.99
C GLU A 204 -13.55 -1.96 -5.47
N THR A 205 -13.57 -3.21 -5.95
CA THR A 205 -13.31 -3.56 -7.35
C THR A 205 -13.88 -4.93 -7.70
N GLY A 206 -14.14 -5.20 -8.98
CA GLY A 206 -14.76 -6.47 -9.41
C GLY A 206 -16.15 -6.73 -8.84
N GLY A 207 -16.80 -5.70 -8.28
CA GLY A 207 -18.07 -5.82 -7.54
C GLY A 207 -17.91 -6.37 -6.13
N MET A 208 -16.70 -6.43 -5.61
CA MET A 208 -16.36 -6.94 -4.28
C MET A 208 -15.69 -5.87 -3.44
N LYS A 209 -15.70 -6.06 -2.11
CA LYS A 209 -15.08 -5.23 -1.10
C LYS A 209 -13.96 -5.99 -0.41
N PHE A 210 -12.76 -5.45 -0.49
CA PHE A 210 -11.54 -5.94 0.14
C PHE A 210 -11.13 -4.98 1.24
N LEU A 211 -11.10 -5.43 2.49
CA LEU A 211 -10.71 -4.61 3.63
C LEU A 211 -9.29 -4.96 4.09
N MET A 212 -8.36 -4.02 3.96
CA MET A 212 -7.05 -4.10 4.60
C MET A 212 -7.16 -3.51 6.00
N TRP A 213 -7.00 -4.36 7.03
CA TRP A 213 -7.12 -3.95 8.43
C TRP A 213 -5.85 -3.23 8.91
N GLY A 214 -4.70 -3.58 8.35
CA GLY A 214 -3.40 -3.14 8.87
C GLY A 214 -3.21 -3.63 10.31
N ASP A 215 -2.47 -2.89 11.10
CA ASP A 215 -2.23 -3.20 12.50
C ASP A 215 -3.25 -2.53 13.43
N ASN A 216 -4.47 -2.37 12.92
CA ASN A 216 -5.55 -1.71 13.64
C ASN A 216 -5.97 -2.50 14.89
N ARG A 217 -6.43 -1.78 15.90
CA ARG A 217 -7.02 -2.38 17.11
C ARG A 217 -8.28 -3.20 16.78
N PRO A 218 -8.67 -4.16 17.65
CA PRO A 218 -9.81 -5.05 17.38
C PRO A 218 -11.18 -4.38 17.57
N ASN A 219 -11.21 -3.17 18.16
CA ASN A 219 -12.43 -2.44 18.51
C ASN A 219 -12.43 -1.03 17.92
N PRO A 220 -12.51 -0.88 16.59
CA PRO A 220 -12.56 0.42 15.94
C PRO A 220 -13.80 1.21 16.36
N SER A 221 -13.79 2.52 16.10
CA SER A 221 -14.94 3.37 16.43
C SER A 221 -16.21 2.95 15.69
N LYS A 222 -17.38 3.25 16.26
CA LYS A 222 -18.67 3.01 15.59
C LYS A 222 -18.76 3.68 14.23
N LYS A 223 -18.15 4.87 14.10
CA LYS A 223 -18.06 5.58 12.83
C LYS A 223 -17.24 4.79 11.82
N ALA A 224 -16.06 4.31 12.20
CA ALA A 224 -15.23 3.48 11.33
C ALA A 224 -15.98 2.22 10.87
N LEU A 225 -16.63 1.51 11.80
CA LEU A 225 -17.45 0.34 11.47
C LEU A 225 -18.59 0.66 10.51
N SER A 226 -19.26 1.80 10.70
CA SER A 226 -20.34 2.20 9.78
C SER A 226 -19.83 2.54 8.37
N MET A 227 -18.58 2.97 8.23
CA MET A 227 -17.94 3.23 6.93
C MET A 227 -17.48 1.92 6.26
N ILE A 228 -17.02 0.95 7.03
CA ILE A 228 -16.60 -0.37 6.53
C ILE A 228 -17.83 -1.13 6.02
N GLY A 229 -18.84 -1.32 6.85
CA GLY A 229 -19.99 -2.20 6.57
C GLY A 229 -19.57 -3.66 6.39
N ASP A 230 -20.41 -4.43 5.70
CA ASP A 230 -20.12 -5.82 5.36
C ASP A 230 -19.10 -5.87 4.21
N VAL A 231 -18.10 -6.77 4.28
CA VAL A 231 -17.06 -6.93 3.28
C VAL A 231 -17.00 -8.34 2.70
N ASP A 232 -16.46 -8.50 1.51
CA ASP A 232 -16.31 -9.82 0.88
C ASP A 232 -15.01 -10.50 1.35
N VAL A 233 -13.94 -9.72 1.51
CA VAL A 233 -12.61 -10.21 1.90
C VAL A 233 -12.02 -9.27 2.96
N VAL A 234 -11.47 -9.83 4.04
CA VAL A 234 -10.69 -9.07 5.02
C VAL A 234 -9.27 -9.63 5.11
N PHE A 235 -8.29 -8.73 5.05
CA PHE A 235 -6.91 -9.01 5.43
C PHE A 235 -6.77 -8.65 6.90
N VAL A 236 -6.45 -9.63 7.75
CA VAL A 236 -6.46 -9.50 9.21
C VAL A 236 -5.12 -9.94 9.80
N PRO A 237 -4.53 -9.19 10.76
CA PRO A 237 -3.25 -9.57 11.35
C PRO A 237 -3.40 -10.81 12.24
N VAL A 238 -2.61 -11.85 11.94
CA VAL A 238 -2.57 -13.11 12.69
C VAL A 238 -1.14 -13.60 12.77
N ASP A 239 -0.50 -13.42 13.90
CA ASP A 239 0.91 -13.74 14.13
C ASP A 239 1.12 -14.64 15.36
N GLY A 240 0.47 -15.77 15.39
CA GLY A 240 0.56 -16.71 16.48
C GLY A 240 -0.08 -16.20 17.77
N SER A 241 -0.99 -15.25 17.71
CA SER A 241 -1.65 -14.63 18.87
C SER A 241 -0.69 -13.83 19.77
N LYS A 242 0.37 -13.23 19.21
CA LYS A 242 1.49 -12.70 20.00
C LYS A 242 1.76 -11.21 19.87
N HIS A 243 1.50 -10.60 18.72
CA HIS A 243 1.99 -9.25 18.46
C HIS A 243 0.85 -8.23 18.32
N ILE A 244 -0.01 -8.35 17.31
CA ILE A 244 -1.06 -7.36 17.04
C ILE A 244 -2.40 -7.79 17.62
N LEU A 245 -2.98 -8.89 17.15
CA LEU A 245 -4.23 -9.44 17.63
C LEU A 245 -4.01 -10.85 18.18
N ASP A 246 -4.73 -11.20 19.24
CA ASP A 246 -4.88 -12.61 19.59
C ASP A 246 -5.89 -13.29 18.64
N TYR A 247 -5.95 -14.62 18.66
CA TYR A 247 -6.84 -15.38 17.78
C TYR A 247 -8.31 -15.00 17.95
N ASN A 248 -8.77 -14.77 19.19
CA ASN A 248 -10.14 -14.37 19.46
C ASN A 248 -10.43 -12.96 18.91
N GLN A 249 -9.44 -12.04 19.00
CA GLN A 249 -9.57 -10.70 18.42
C GLN A 249 -9.60 -10.75 16.90
N ALA A 250 -8.78 -11.61 16.27
CA ALA A 250 -8.83 -11.83 14.82
C ALA A 250 -10.20 -12.36 14.38
N ASP A 251 -10.73 -13.36 15.09
CA ASP A 251 -12.07 -13.93 14.85
C ASP A 251 -13.17 -12.87 15.05
N GLN A 252 -13.02 -12.04 16.08
CA GLN A 252 -13.95 -10.93 16.33
C GLN A 252 -13.96 -9.93 15.15
N VAL A 253 -12.80 -9.60 14.60
CA VAL A 253 -12.70 -8.72 13.42
C VAL A 253 -13.40 -9.35 12.23
N VAL A 254 -13.08 -10.61 11.90
CA VAL A 254 -13.71 -11.33 10.76
C VAL A 254 -15.24 -11.35 10.88
N SER A 255 -15.74 -11.70 12.06
CA SER A 255 -17.18 -11.74 12.35
C SER A 255 -17.83 -10.35 12.30
N MET A 256 -17.16 -9.33 12.86
CA MET A 256 -17.66 -7.96 12.94
C MET A 256 -17.92 -7.35 11.55
N VAL A 257 -17.04 -7.63 10.59
CA VAL A 257 -17.15 -7.14 9.21
C VAL A 257 -17.87 -8.13 8.28
N LYS A 258 -18.31 -9.27 8.81
CA LYS A 258 -19.02 -10.36 8.09
C LYS A 258 -18.30 -10.78 6.82
N ALA A 259 -17.00 -10.97 6.89
CA ALA A 259 -16.20 -11.34 5.75
C ALA A 259 -16.52 -12.75 5.25
N ASN A 260 -16.70 -12.93 3.95
CA ASN A 260 -16.78 -14.26 3.35
C ASN A 260 -15.43 -14.98 3.41
N ILE A 261 -14.34 -14.25 3.13
CA ILE A 261 -12.98 -14.77 3.14
C ILE A 261 -12.12 -13.92 4.08
N ALA A 262 -11.36 -14.59 4.94
CA ALA A 262 -10.31 -14.00 5.76
C ALA A 262 -8.93 -14.39 5.21
N ILE A 263 -8.05 -13.42 5.01
CA ILE A 263 -6.66 -13.64 4.59
C ILE A 263 -5.76 -13.17 5.74
N PRO A 264 -5.09 -14.08 6.45
CA PRO A 264 -4.16 -13.69 7.51
C PRO A 264 -2.94 -12.97 6.94
N HIS A 265 -2.48 -11.95 7.64
CA HIS A 265 -1.25 -11.25 7.36
C HIS A 265 -0.44 -11.01 8.64
N HIS A 266 0.68 -10.31 8.55
CA HIS A 266 1.57 -9.98 9.66
C HIS A 266 2.11 -11.23 10.38
N TYR A 267 2.33 -12.32 9.66
CA TYR A 267 2.87 -13.56 10.20
C TYR A 267 4.27 -13.89 9.66
N LEU A 268 4.98 -14.76 10.39
CA LEU A 268 6.33 -15.19 10.04
C LEU A 268 6.34 -16.01 8.75
N VAL A 269 7.04 -15.49 7.75
CA VAL A 269 7.43 -16.20 6.52
C VAL A 269 8.95 -16.36 6.56
N LYS A 270 9.45 -17.56 6.87
CA LYS A 270 10.87 -17.82 7.16
C LYS A 270 11.81 -17.55 5.98
N GLU A 271 11.29 -17.59 4.77
CA GLU A 271 12.03 -17.30 3.54
C GLU A 271 12.38 -15.81 3.44
N THR A 272 11.54 -14.95 3.97
CA THR A 272 11.69 -13.49 3.92
C THR A 272 12.10 -12.89 5.25
N THR A 273 11.57 -13.41 6.35
CA THR A 273 11.75 -12.85 7.68
C THR A 273 12.66 -13.69 8.56
N PHE A 274 13.42 -13.02 9.42
CA PHE A 274 14.22 -13.71 10.45
C PHE A 274 13.30 -14.14 11.60
N VAL A 275 13.62 -15.30 12.19
CA VAL A 275 12.92 -15.79 13.39
C VAL A 275 13.16 -14.93 14.64
N THR A 276 14.10 -14.01 14.56
CA THR A 276 14.38 -12.99 15.60
C THR A 276 13.44 -11.80 15.51
N SER A 277 12.62 -11.69 14.46
CA SER A 277 11.52 -10.74 14.41
C SER A 277 10.46 -11.09 15.45
N THR A 278 9.53 -10.18 15.71
CA THR A 278 8.39 -10.44 16.61
C THR A 278 7.25 -11.20 15.96
N LEU A 279 7.41 -11.64 14.70
CA LEU A 279 6.41 -12.36 13.94
C LEU A 279 6.39 -13.86 14.29
N PHE A 280 5.21 -14.44 14.33
CA PHE A 280 4.97 -15.86 14.57
C PHE A 280 4.11 -16.47 13.46
N PRO A 281 4.13 -17.81 13.27
CA PRO A 281 3.31 -18.45 12.23
C PRO A 281 1.81 -18.29 12.49
N ALA A 282 1.01 -18.22 11.40
CA ALA A 282 -0.45 -18.15 11.45
C ALA A 282 -1.13 -19.49 11.09
N LEU A 283 -0.37 -20.55 10.79
CA LEU A 283 -0.92 -21.83 10.34
C LEU A 283 -1.88 -22.46 11.35
N GLU A 284 -1.56 -22.38 12.64
CA GLU A 284 -2.40 -22.91 13.71
C GLU A 284 -3.79 -22.27 13.68
N TRP A 285 -3.86 -20.94 13.59
CA TRP A 285 -5.14 -20.25 13.45
C TRP A 285 -5.88 -20.62 12.17
N ALA A 286 -5.17 -20.69 11.04
CA ALA A 286 -5.79 -21.06 9.78
C ALA A 286 -6.42 -22.47 9.85
N GLN A 287 -5.79 -23.42 10.55
CA GLN A 287 -6.28 -24.79 10.72
C GLN A 287 -7.48 -24.94 11.67
N THR A 288 -7.77 -23.94 12.49
CA THR A 288 -8.98 -23.95 13.35
C THR A 288 -10.24 -23.50 12.61
N HIS A 289 -10.11 -23.06 11.35
CA HIS A 289 -11.21 -22.58 10.50
C HIS A 289 -11.40 -23.47 9.27
N GLU A 290 -12.55 -23.35 8.63
CA GLU A 290 -12.65 -23.77 7.23
C GLU A 290 -11.62 -22.99 6.41
N ASN A 291 -10.72 -23.72 5.72
CA ASN A 291 -9.59 -23.07 5.08
C ASN A 291 -9.25 -23.65 3.71
N THR A 292 -8.51 -22.86 2.95
CA THR A 292 -7.81 -23.24 1.73
C THR A 292 -6.34 -22.85 1.89
N LEU A 293 -5.46 -23.84 1.99
CA LEU A 293 -4.03 -23.61 1.91
C LEU A 293 -3.67 -23.37 0.44
N LEU A 294 -3.28 -22.14 0.13
CA LEU A 294 -2.94 -21.74 -1.23
C LEU A 294 -1.56 -22.33 -1.59
N ASP A 295 -1.40 -22.78 -2.81
CA ASP A 295 -0.17 -23.38 -3.37
C ASP A 295 0.63 -22.39 -4.24
N ALA A 296 0.13 -21.17 -4.40
CA ALA A 296 0.75 -20.10 -5.17
C ALA A 296 0.75 -18.78 -4.40
N ALA A 297 1.61 -17.86 -4.81
CA ALA A 297 1.69 -16.50 -4.26
C ALA A 297 0.53 -15.60 -4.73
N THR A 298 -0.32 -16.09 -5.61
CA THR A 298 -1.47 -15.36 -6.15
C THR A 298 -2.72 -16.21 -6.07
N VAL A 299 -3.86 -15.54 -5.90
CA VAL A 299 -5.19 -16.17 -5.95
C VAL A 299 -6.17 -15.26 -6.69
N THR A 300 -7.02 -15.86 -7.52
CA THR A 300 -8.12 -15.14 -8.17
C THR A 300 -9.39 -15.26 -7.36
N ILE A 301 -10.00 -14.13 -7.02
CA ILE A 301 -11.24 -14.04 -6.27
C ILE A 301 -12.32 -13.37 -7.14
N ASN A 302 -13.52 -13.94 -7.14
CA ASN A 302 -14.69 -13.38 -7.79
C ASN A 302 -15.96 -13.73 -7.01
N LYS A 303 -17.09 -13.17 -7.39
CA LYS A 303 -18.37 -13.39 -6.68
C LYS A 303 -18.79 -14.86 -6.59
N SER A 304 -18.37 -15.72 -7.52
CA SER A 304 -18.72 -17.15 -7.46
C SER A 304 -17.93 -17.88 -6.38
N VAL A 305 -16.69 -17.47 -6.15
CA VAL A 305 -15.80 -18.04 -5.12
C VAL A 305 -16.28 -17.73 -3.71
N LEU A 306 -17.01 -16.63 -3.51
CA LEU A 306 -17.52 -16.20 -2.20
C LEU A 306 -18.73 -17.01 -1.72
N LYS A 307 -19.44 -17.68 -2.65
CA LYS A 307 -20.70 -18.37 -2.32
C LYS A 307 -20.50 -19.44 -1.25
N GLY A 308 -21.29 -19.35 -0.19
CA GLY A 308 -21.29 -20.31 0.91
C GLY A 308 -20.08 -20.20 1.84
N LYS A 309 -19.25 -19.19 1.68
CA LYS A 309 -18.15 -18.90 2.59
C LYS A 309 -18.59 -17.89 3.65
N ASP A 310 -18.18 -18.16 4.89
CA ASP A 310 -18.42 -17.32 6.07
C ASP A 310 -17.15 -17.39 6.93
N GLY A 311 -16.31 -16.40 6.83
CA GLY A 311 -14.99 -16.36 7.46
C GLY A 311 -14.01 -17.43 6.98
N HIS A 312 -14.20 -17.98 5.78
CA HIS A 312 -13.33 -19.01 5.23
C HIS A 312 -11.90 -18.50 5.04
N VAL A 313 -10.91 -19.17 5.61
CA VAL A 313 -9.52 -18.71 5.59
C VAL A 313 -8.80 -19.10 4.31
N TYR A 314 -8.23 -18.11 3.62
CA TYR A 314 -7.27 -18.30 2.53
C TYR A 314 -5.87 -18.03 3.07
N TYR A 315 -5.05 -19.07 3.18
CA TYR A 315 -3.72 -18.97 3.77
C TYR A 315 -2.63 -19.18 2.73
N PHE A 316 -1.81 -18.17 2.50
CA PHE A 316 -0.70 -18.21 1.56
C PHE A 316 0.50 -19.03 2.07
N GLY A 317 0.65 -19.20 3.39
CA GLY A 317 1.80 -19.87 3.97
C GLY A 317 3.09 -19.14 3.65
N SER A 318 4.04 -19.83 3.02
CA SER A 318 5.30 -19.25 2.53
C SER A 318 5.29 -18.91 1.03
N ASN A 319 4.14 -19.07 0.37
CA ASN A 319 4.02 -18.71 -1.05
C ASN A 319 3.89 -17.20 -1.19
N GLN A 320 4.94 -16.57 -1.69
CA GLN A 320 5.04 -15.11 -1.84
C GLN A 320 5.78 -14.74 -3.12
N LEU A 321 5.50 -13.57 -3.66
CA LEU A 321 6.25 -13.00 -4.77
C LEU A 321 7.59 -12.42 -4.28
N GLY A 322 8.63 -12.50 -5.13
CA GLY A 322 9.93 -11.91 -4.86
C GLY A 322 10.83 -12.70 -3.92
N SER A 323 10.49 -13.95 -3.55
CA SER A 323 11.42 -14.82 -2.83
C SER A 323 12.62 -15.19 -3.69
N ILE A 324 13.78 -15.45 -3.05
CA ILE A 324 14.96 -15.98 -3.74
C ILE A 324 14.57 -17.33 -4.34
N GLY A 325 14.37 -17.38 -5.66
CA GLY A 325 13.97 -18.58 -6.38
C GLY A 325 12.53 -18.63 -6.89
N SER A 326 11.70 -17.60 -6.62
CA SER A 326 10.42 -17.49 -7.31
C SER A 326 10.66 -17.21 -8.80
N LYS A 327 10.21 -18.10 -9.66
CA LYS A 327 10.10 -17.79 -11.09
C LYS A 327 9.00 -16.74 -11.23
N ASN A 328 9.37 -15.55 -11.70
CA ASN A 328 8.42 -14.50 -12.10
C ASN A 328 7.46 -15.00 -13.17
#